data_f3b86b37e2f18b2e42e487aec5d4c712
#
_entry.id   f3b86b37e2f18b2e42e487aec5d4c712
#
_cell.length_a   1.000
_cell.length_b   1.000
_cell.length_c   1.000
_cell.angle_alpha   90.00
_cell.angle_beta   90.00
_cell.angle_gamma   90.00
#
_symmetry.space_group_name_H-M   'P 1'
#
loop_
_entity.id
_entity.type
_entity.pdbx_description
1 polymer ?
#
loop_
_entity_poly.entity_id
_entity_poly.type
_entity_poly.pdbx_seq_one_letter_code
_entity_poly.pdbx_strand_id
1 'polypeptide(L)'
;SLTACVGGVRINGETVDEGVSRAVQLLSHAKAKPGTVVTDNDAIETFQSEKPSVLIVDDSEMNRIILNEMLKDEYRVLEADNGRTALDLVDRYGDELSLVLLDIIMPGMNGFEVLGELSRRTVADSLPVIMISSEDSDDVVLRAYELGASDYINRPFNARVVRRRVSNTIRLYAKQRRLTSLLSQQYNERVKNSRMLIDIMAGVMELRNGESG
;
A
#
# COMPACT_ATOMS: atom_id res chain seq x y z
N SER A 1 31.56 9.04 -14.22
CA SER A 1 31.52 9.50 -12.83
C SER A 1 30.99 8.37 -11.96
N LEU A 2 31.79 7.90 -11.01
CA LEU A 2 31.40 6.93 -10.00
C LEU A 2 30.59 7.69 -8.93
N THR A 3 29.30 7.36 -8.78
CA THR A 3 28.46 7.87 -7.70
C THR A 3 28.37 6.78 -6.64
N ALA A 4 28.93 7.02 -5.46
CA ALA A 4 28.82 6.11 -4.32
C ALA A 4 27.62 6.55 -3.46
N CYS A 5 26.75 5.59 -3.09
CA CYS A 5 25.70 5.79 -2.12
C CYS A 5 26.12 5.11 -0.82
N VAL A 6 26.11 5.84 0.30
CA VAL A 6 26.46 5.32 1.63
C VAL A 6 25.26 5.53 2.56
N GLY A 7 24.85 4.46 3.23
CA GLY A 7 23.87 4.50 4.32
C GLY A 7 24.54 4.10 5.62
N GLY A 8 24.43 4.93 6.66
CA GLY A 8 24.97 4.66 8.00
C GLY A 8 23.87 4.76 9.06
N VAL A 9 23.84 3.80 10.00
CA VAL A 9 22.87 3.73 11.09
C VAL A 9 23.62 3.66 12.41
N ARG A 10 23.16 4.43 13.40
CA ARG A 10 23.61 4.31 14.79
C ARG A 10 22.70 3.32 15.53
N ILE A 11 23.26 2.26 16.06
CA ILE A 11 22.54 1.26 16.85
C ILE A 11 22.42 1.77 18.29
N ASN A 12 21.19 2.09 18.74
CA ASN A 12 20.89 2.54 20.08
C ASN A 12 19.91 1.56 20.75
N GLY A 13 20.42 0.46 21.30
CA GLY A 13 19.61 -0.49 22.08
C GLY A 13 18.69 -1.43 21.27
N GLU A 14 18.79 -1.44 19.96
CA GLU A 14 18.12 -2.37 19.06
C GLU A 14 19.03 -3.53 18.66
N THR A 15 18.47 -4.58 18.05
CA THR A 15 19.25 -5.70 17.53
C THR A 15 20.03 -5.32 16.26
N VAL A 16 21.10 -6.05 15.98
CA VAL A 16 21.92 -5.83 14.77
C VAL A 16 21.07 -5.98 13.50
N ASP A 17 20.11 -6.92 13.47
CA ASP A 17 19.24 -7.16 12.33
C ASP A 17 18.30 -5.99 12.07
N GLU A 18 17.80 -5.34 13.10
CA GLU A 18 16.98 -4.12 12.99
C GLU A 18 17.81 -2.96 12.44
N GLY A 19 19.04 -2.80 12.95
CA GLY A 19 19.99 -1.80 12.46
C GLY A 19 20.37 -2.01 10.99
N VAL A 20 20.65 -3.24 10.59
CA VAL A 20 20.94 -3.60 9.18
C VAL A 20 19.72 -3.33 8.28
N SER A 21 18.53 -3.71 8.70
CA SER A 21 17.30 -3.46 7.94
C SER A 21 17.08 -1.96 7.71
N ARG A 22 17.35 -1.14 8.72
CA ARG A 22 17.25 0.32 8.64
C ARG A 22 18.33 0.93 7.73
N ALA A 23 19.57 0.42 7.80
CA ALA A 23 20.65 0.86 6.91
C ALA A 23 20.35 0.56 5.43
N VAL A 24 19.76 -0.60 5.13
CA VAL A 24 19.35 -0.98 3.77
C VAL A 24 18.24 -0.05 3.26
N GLN A 25 17.30 0.33 4.10
CA GLN A 25 16.26 1.29 3.74
C GLN A 25 16.81 2.68 3.43
N LEU A 26 17.75 3.19 4.25
CA LEU A 26 18.45 4.45 4.02
C LEU A 26 19.25 4.43 2.71
N LEU A 27 19.88 3.29 2.41
CA LEU A 27 20.64 3.12 1.17
C LEU A 27 19.71 3.16 -0.06
N SER A 28 18.52 2.61 0.02
CA SER A 28 17.53 2.67 -1.07
C SER A 28 17.08 4.10 -1.34
N HIS A 29 16.87 4.90 -0.30
CA HIS A 29 16.54 6.33 -0.40
C HIS A 29 17.69 7.15 -1.00
N ALA A 30 18.94 6.90 -0.56
CA ALA A 30 20.11 7.56 -1.12
C ALA A 30 20.29 7.27 -2.62
N LYS A 31 19.94 6.06 -3.07
CA LYS A 31 19.96 5.69 -4.50
C LYS A 31 18.93 6.42 -5.33
N ALA A 32 17.77 6.76 -4.75
CA ALA A 32 16.71 7.50 -5.44
C ALA A 32 17.08 9.00 -5.65
N LYS A 33 18.03 9.53 -4.87
CA LYS A 33 18.51 10.93 -4.98
C LYS A 33 20.05 10.96 -5.10
N PRO A 34 20.63 10.77 -6.28
CA PRO A 34 22.09 10.77 -6.45
C PRO A 34 22.74 12.07 -5.96
N GLY A 35 23.84 11.95 -5.21
CA GLY A 35 24.57 13.09 -4.66
C GLY A 35 24.10 13.58 -3.30
N THR A 36 23.17 12.88 -2.64
CA THR A 36 22.76 13.17 -1.26
C THR A 36 23.36 12.16 -0.28
N VAL A 37 23.68 12.64 0.92
CA VAL A 37 24.01 11.79 2.08
C VAL A 37 22.73 11.66 2.89
N VAL A 38 22.28 10.43 3.14
CA VAL A 38 21.09 10.16 3.94
C VAL A 38 21.53 9.54 5.26
N THR A 39 21.17 10.17 6.37
CA THR A 39 21.51 9.75 7.73
C THR A 39 20.27 9.29 8.49
N ASP A 40 20.44 8.68 9.67
CA ASP A 40 19.35 8.33 10.57
C ASP A 40 18.44 9.53 10.90
N ASN A 41 19.01 10.73 11.03
CA ASN A 41 18.23 11.94 11.31
C ASN A 41 17.37 12.36 10.11
N ASP A 42 17.91 12.25 8.88
CA ASP A 42 17.14 12.54 7.66
C ASP A 42 16.03 11.51 7.48
N ALA A 43 16.26 10.26 7.90
CA ALA A 43 15.24 9.22 7.90
C ALA A 43 14.14 9.52 8.93
N ILE A 44 14.48 10.02 10.11
CA ILE A 44 13.48 10.40 11.12
C ILE A 44 12.62 11.55 10.62
N GLU A 45 13.16 12.50 9.86
CA GLU A 45 12.40 13.57 9.23
C GLU A 45 11.60 13.10 7.99
N THR A 46 12.13 12.13 7.23
CA THR A 46 11.43 11.55 6.05
C THR A 46 10.50 10.39 6.44
N PHE A 47 10.73 9.74 7.59
CA PHE A 47 9.86 8.74 8.23
C PHE A 47 8.88 9.35 9.24
N GLN A 48 8.85 10.67 9.45
CA GLN A 48 7.63 11.35 9.84
C GLN A 48 6.69 11.24 8.63
N SER A 49 6.18 10.04 8.53
CA SER A 49 5.29 9.49 7.53
C SER A 49 4.27 10.54 7.15
N GLU A 50 4.22 10.85 5.88
CA GLU A 50 2.96 11.34 5.34
C GLU A 50 1.89 10.41 5.88
N LYS A 51 0.93 10.96 6.63
CA LYS A 51 -0.15 10.19 7.23
C LYS A 51 -0.75 9.30 6.13
N PRO A 52 -1.00 8.02 6.38
CA PRO A 52 -1.66 7.18 5.38
C PRO A 52 -2.95 7.84 4.91
N SER A 53 -3.24 7.80 3.61
CA SER A 53 -4.40 8.47 3.04
C SER A 53 -5.61 7.53 3.08
N VAL A 54 -6.74 8.03 3.61
CA VAL A 54 -8.01 7.32 3.67
C VAL A 54 -9.04 8.10 2.86
N LEU A 55 -9.72 7.45 1.92
CA LEU A 55 -10.83 8.00 1.17
C LEU A 55 -12.14 7.65 1.88
N ILE A 56 -12.94 8.66 2.23
CA ILE A 56 -14.30 8.51 2.76
C ILE A 56 -15.28 8.79 1.64
N VAL A 57 -16.17 7.84 1.37
CA VAL A 57 -17.21 7.92 0.34
C VAL A 57 -18.58 7.74 0.99
N ASP A 58 -19.37 8.80 1.05
CA ASP A 58 -20.70 8.83 1.68
C ASP A 58 -21.46 10.04 1.12
N ASP A 59 -22.73 9.91 0.73
CA ASP A 59 -23.51 11.01 0.19
C ASP A 59 -23.92 12.04 1.28
N SER A 60 -23.96 11.60 2.55
CA SER A 60 -24.24 12.47 3.69
C SER A 60 -23.01 13.25 4.15
N GLU A 61 -23.03 14.56 4.00
CA GLU A 61 -22.00 15.46 4.52
C GLU A 61 -21.74 15.26 6.02
N MET A 62 -22.80 15.04 6.80
CA MET A 62 -22.70 14.81 8.25
C MET A 62 -21.90 13.55 8.57
N ASN A 63 -22.11 12.47 7.81
CA ASN A 63 -21.35 11.23 8.00
C ASN A 63 -19.88 11.42 7.66
N ARG A 64 -19.57 12.13 6.56
CA ARG A 64 -18.18 12.46 6.19
C ARG A 64 -17.49 13.27 7.26
N ILE A 65 -18.16 14.31 7.80
CA ILE A 65 -17.63 15.11 8.91
C ILE A 65 -17.35 14.24 10.14
N ILE A 66 -18.26 13.37 10.54
CA ILE A 66 -18.10 12.50 11.71
C ILE A 66 -16.89 11.55 11.51
N LEU A 67 -16.79 10.90 10.36
CA LEU A 67 -15.69 9.99 10.04
C LEU A 67 -14.34 10.73 9.94
N ASN A 68 -14.34 11.92 9.33
CA ASN A 68 -13.17 12.78 9.24
C ASN A 68 -12.67 13.17 10.65
N GLU A 69 -13.55 13.64 11.53
CA GLU A 69 -13.19 13.96 12.93
C GLU A 69 -12.62 12.75 13.68
N MET A 70 -13.08 11.54 13.36
CA MET A 70 -12.53 10.33 13.97
C MET A 70 -11.13 9.97 13.46
N LEU A 71 -10.76 10.37 12.23
CA LEU A 71 -9.57 9.85 11.53
C LEU A 71 -8.49 10.89 11.26
N LYS A 72 -8.79 12.18 11.19
CA LYS A 72 -7.88 13.27 10.79
C LYS A 72 -6.58 13.37 11.60
N ASP A 73 -6.59 12.92 12.84
CA ASP A 73 -5.39 12.97 13.71
C ASP A 73 -4.33 11.96 13.26
N GLU A 74 -4.75 10.80 12.74
CA GLU A 74 -3.87 9.70 12.36
C GLU A 74 -3.71 9.56 10.84
N TYR A 75 -4.66 10.07 10.04
CA TYR A 75 -4.75 9.87 8.59
C TYR A 75 -4.91 11.19 7.83
N ARG A 76 -4.44 11.22 6.58
CA ARG A 76 -4.84 12.22 5.59
C ARG A 76 -6.19 11.78 5.00
N VAL A 77 -7.23 12.56 5.20
CA VAL A 77 -8.57 12.22 4.73
C VAL A 77 -8.87 12.90 3.40
N LEU A 78 -9.36 12.11 2.44
CA LEU A 78 -9.97 12.55 1.19
C LEU A 78 -11.46 12.22 1.26
N GLU A 79 -12.30 13.03 0.64
CA GLU A 79 -13.75 12.86 0.69
C GLU A 79 -14.35 12.82 -0.71
N ALA A 80 -15.35 11.94 -0.90
CA ALA A 80 -16.21 11.89 -2.06
C ALA A 80 -17.67 11.79 -1.60
N ASP A 81 -18.55 12.50 -2.27
CA ASP A 81 -19.98 12.56 -1.99
C ASP A 81 -20.82 11.62 -2.86
N ASN A 82 -20.19 10.89 -3.76
CA ASN A 82 -20.83 9.94 -4.66
C ASN A 82 -19.83 8.94 -5.25
N GLY A 83 -20.34 7.84 -5.82
CA GLY A 83 -19.50 6.77 -6.37
C GLY A 83 -18.63 7.19 -7.57
N ARG A 84 -19.10 8.11 -8.41
CA ARG A 84 -18.31 8.59 -9.57
C ARG A 84 -17.09 9.37 -9.10
N THR A 85 -17.28 10.34 -8.21
CA THR A 85 -16.19 11.12 -7.61
C THR A 85 -15.20 10.19 -6.88
N ALA A 86 -15.70 9.15 -6.22
CA ALA A 86 -14.84 8.16 -5.56
C ALA A 86 -13.91 7.44 -6.55
N LEU A 87 -14.44 6.95 -7.67
CA LEU A 87 -13.66 6.30 -8.72
C LEU A 87 -12.63 7.24 -9.34
N ASP A 88 -13.01 8.51 -9.61
CA ASP A 88 -12.10 9.52 -10.15
C ASP A 88 -10.94 9.83 -9.18
N LEU A 89 -11.21 9.84 -7.87
CA LEU A 89 -10.17 10.02 -6.85
C LEU A 89 -9.27 8.79 -6.74
N VAL A 90 -9.81 7.59 -6.85
CA VAL A 90 -9.00 6.36 -6.87
C VAL A 90 -8.13 6.32 -8.13
N ASP A 91 -8.62 6.72 -9.29
CA ASP A 91 -7.82 6.79 -10.51
C ASP A 91 -6.67 7.81 -10.40
N ARG A 92 -6.88 8.89 -9.65
CA ARG A 92 -5.88 9.96 -9.47
C ARG A 92 -4.86 9.67 -8.37
N TYR A 93 -5.30 9.07 -7.27
CA TYR A 93 -4.51 8.94 -6.03
C TYR A 93 -4.38 7.48 -5.55
N GLY A 94 -4.73 6.48 -6.39
CA GLY A 94 -4.80 5.08 -5.97
C GLY A 94 -3.52 4.56 -5.31
N ASP A 95 -2.36 4.93 -5.84
CA ASP A 95 -1.05 4.53 -5.28
C ASP A 95 -0.75 5.17 -3.90
N GLU A 96 -1.34 6.35 -3.62
CA GLU A 96 -1.21 7.06 -2.36
C GLU A 96 -2.27 6.63 -1.33
N LEU A 97 -3.39 6.05 -1.80
CA LEU A 97 -4.46 5.61 -0.94
C LEU A 97 -4.09 4.34 -0.17
N SER A 98 -4.40 4.36 1.11
CA SER A 98 -4.17 3.24 2.01
C SER A 98 -5.45 2.45 2.32
N LEU A 99 -6.63 3.09 2.18
CA LEU A 99 -7.92 2.49 2.47
C LEU A 99 -9.07 3.34 1.93
N VAL A 100 -10.17 2.71 1.55
CA VAL A 100 -11.46 3.35 1.23
C VAL A 100 -12.50 2.95 2.28
N LEU A 101 -13.19 3.94 2.86
CA LEU A 101 -14.42 3.77 3.62
C LEU A 101 -15.59 4.09 2.68
N LEU A 102 -16.47 3.15 2.41
CA LEU A 102 -17.46 3.23 1.34
C LEU A 102 -18.86 2.96 1.86
N ASP A 103 -19.74 3.96 1.80
CA ASP A 103 -21.14 3.77 2.08
C ASP A 103 -21.81 2.90 0.99
N ILE A 104 -22.74 2.03 1.42
CA ILE A 104 -23.50 1.19 0.51
C ILE A 104 -24.60 1.99 -0.18
N ILE A 105 -25.32 2.82 0.57
CA ILE A 105 -26.54 3.49 0.10
C ILE A 105 -26.19 4.90 -0.35
N MET A 106 -26.00 5.06 -1.65
CA MET A 106 -25.75 6.37 -2.26
C MET A 106 -26.62 6.55 -3.51
N PRO A 107 -27.05 7.76 -3.84
CA PRO A 107 -27.81 8.02 -5.05
C PRO A 107 -26.95 7.84 -6.31
N GLY A 108 -27.57 7.32 -7.37
CA GLY A 108 -26.90 7.06 -8.65
C GLY A 108 -26.07 5.77 -8.60
N MET A 109 -24.79 5.85 -8.33
CA MET A 109 -23.90 4.68 -8.19
C MET A 109 -23.80 4.29 -6.72
N ASN A 110 -24.34 3.13 -6.35
CA ASN A 110 -24.28 2.62 -4.97
C ASN A 110 -22.93 2.01 -4.64
N GLY A 111 -22.67 1.77 -3.33
CA GLY A 111 -21.37 1.26 -2.87
C GLY A 111 -21.00 -0.12 -3.42
N PHE A 112 -21.96 -0.99 -3.67
CA PHE A 112 -21.66 -2.29 -4.30
C PHE A 112 -21.21 -2.15 -5.74
N GLU A 113 -21.75 -1.20 -6.49
CA GLU A 113 -21.33 -0.91 -7.86
C GLU A 113 -19.93 -0.32 -7.87
N VAL A 114 -19.61 0.59 -6.94
CA VAL A 114 -18.25 1.13 -6.77
C VAL A 114 -17.26 0.03 -6.42
N LEU A 115 -17.59 -0.83 -5.43
CA LEU A 115 -16.76 -1.95 -5.03
C LEU A 115 -16.51 -2.92 -6.19
N GLY A 116 -17.55 -3.26 -6.96
CA GLY A 116 -17.43 -4.10 -8.16
C GLY A 116 -16.54 -3.49 -9.24
N GLU A 117 -16.58 -2.16 -9.43
CA GLU A 117 -15.66 -1.46 -10.33
C GLU A 117 -14.22 -1.50 -9.83
N LEU A 118 -13.99 -1.27 -8.54
CA LEU A 118 -12.67 -1.34 -7.93
C LEU A 118 -12.09 -2.76 -8.02
N SER A 119 -12.91 -3.79 -7.79
CA SER A 119 -12.50 -5.20 -7.86
C SER A 119 -12.12 -5.64 -9.27
N ARG A 120 -12.74 -5.06 -10.32
CA ARG A 120 -12.38 -5.33 -11.73
C ARG A 120 -11.10 -4.62 -12.16
N ARG A 121 -10.78 -3.50 -11.56
CA ARG A 121 -9.53 -2.78 -11.79
C ARG A 121 -8.47 -3.41 -10.89
N THR A 122 -7.44 -4.00 -11.37
CA THR A 122 -6.34 -4.69 -10.62
C THR A 122 -5.84 -3.96 -9.34
N VAL A 123 -6.42 -2.81 -9.03
CA VAL A 123 -6.19 -2.01 -7.81
C VAL A 123 -6.77 -2.68 -6.55
N ALA A 124 -7.76 -3.57 -6.69
CA ALA A 124 -8.44 -4.20 -5.55
C ALA A 124 -7.51 -5.06 -4.68
N ASP A 125 -6.48 -5.70 -5.27
CA ASP A 125 -5.52 -6.52 -4.51
C ASP A 125 -4.61 -5.67 -3.61
N SER A 126 -4.55 -4.35 -3.85
CA SER A 126 -3.66 -3.43 -3.14
C SER A 126 -4.37 -2.36 -2.30
N LEU A 127 -5.63 -2.03 -2.60
CA LEU A 127 -6.40 -0.98 -1.92
C LEU A 127 -7.59 -1.60 -1.17
N PRO A 128 -7.52 -1.74 0.16
CA PRO A 128 -8.60 -2.29 0.95
C PRO A 128 -9.83 -1.37 0.98
N VAL A 129 -11.01 -1.97 0.93
CA VAL A 129 -12.29 -1.29 1.05
C VAL A 129 -13.02 -1.80 2.30
N ILE A 130 -13.40 -0.89 3.18
CA ILE A 130 -14.31 -1.16 4.30
C ILE A 130 -15.68 -0.61 3.93
N MET A 131 -16.67 -1.48 3.85
CA MET A 131 -18.05 -1.06 3.60
C MET A 131 -18.68 -0.48 4.86
N ILE A 132 -19.53 0.53 4.67
CA ILE A 132 -20.29 1.17 5.75
C ILE A 132 -21.78 1.07 5.42
N SER A 133 -22.62 0.71 6.39
CA SER A 133 -24.07 0.72 6.19
C SER A 133 -24.84 0.88 7.50
N SER A 134 -26.09 1.31 7.38
CA SER A 134 -27.11 1.19 8.43
C SER A 134 -27.85 -0.14 8.38
N GLU A 135 -27.72 -0.91 7.29
CA GLU A 135 -28.27 -2.25 7.18
C GLU A 135 -27.29 -3.26 7.78
N ASP A 136 -27.76 -4.09 8.68
CA ASP A 136 -26.99 -5.12 9.38
C ASP A 136 -27.49 -6.54 9.06
N SER A 137 -28.24 -6.70 7.95
CA SER A 137 -28.68 -8.02 7.52
C SER A 137 -27.49 -8.87 7.04
N ASP A 138 -27.51 -10.15 7.41
CA ASP A 138 -26.46 -11.10 7.04
C ASP A 138 -26.25 -11.16 5.52
N ASP A 139 -27.32 -11.02 4.73
CA ASP A 139 -27.26 -11.02 3.26
C ASP A 139 -26.44 -9.85 2.70
N VAL A 140 -26.62 -8.65 3.26
CA VAL A 140 -25.88 -7.44 2.85
C VAL A 140 -24.40 -7.57 3.21
N VAL A 141 -24.11 -8.04 4.41
CA VAL A 141 -22.74 -8.27 4.88
C VAL A 141 -22.05 -9.34 4.04
N LEU A 142 -22.72 -10.47 3.78
CA LEU A 142 -22.18 -11.55 2.95
C LEU A 142 -21.86 -11.06 1.53
N ARG A 143 -22.81 -10.35 0.92
CA ARG A 143 -22.63 -9.75 -0.41
C ARG A 143 -21.42 -8.80 -0.47
N ALA A 144 -21.20 -8.00 0.57
CA ALA A 144 -20.02 -7.12 0.64
C ALA A 144 -18.72 -7.92 0.57
N TYR A 145 -18.60 -8.99 1.37
CA TYR A 145 -17.41 -9.85 1.36
C TYR A 145 -17.25 -10.63 0.05
N GLU A 146 -18.32 -11.13 -0.55
CA GLU A 146 -18.29 -11.81 -1.86
C GLU A 146 -17.79 -10.89 -2.99
N LEU A 147 -18.07 -9.59 -2.90
CA LEU A 147 -17.59 -8.58 -3.84
C LEU A 147 -16.17 -8.10 -3.55
N GLY A 148 -15.53 -8.61 -2.48
CA GLY A 148 -14.14 -8.31 -2.15
C GLY A 148 -13.93 -7.20 -1.11
N ALA A 149 -14.96 -6.84 -0.33
CA ALA A 149 -14.76 -5.94 0.81
C ALA A 149 -13.80 -6.56 1.83
N SER A 150 -12.89 -5.75 2.36
CA SER A 150 -11.92 -6.18 3.37
C SER A 150 -12.54 -6.25 4.77
N ASP A 151 -13.53 -5.41 5.05
CA ASP A 151 -14.25 -5.37 6.32
C ASP A 151 -15.58 -4.62 6.16
N TYR A 152 -16.38 -4.60 7.24
CA TYR A 152 -17.71 -3.98 7.27
C TYR A 152 -17.93 -3.24 8.59
N ILE A 153 -18.51 -2.04 8.54
CA ILE A 153 -18.81 -1.21 9.72
C ILE A 153 -20.28 -0.83 9.73
N ASN A 154 -20.97 -1.18 10.82
CA ASN A 154 -22.37 -0.79 11.01
C ASN A 154 -22.49 0.63 11.58
N ARG A 155 -23.55 1.33 11.21
CA ARG A 155 -24.02 2.53 11.90
C ARG A 155 -24.93 2.16 13.08
N PRO A 156 -24.94 2.95 14.17
CA PRO A 156 -24.21 4.21 14.39
C PRO A 156 -22.71 4.00 14.63
N PHE A 157 -21.91 4.97 14.23
CA PHE A 157 -20.45 4.91 14.34
C PHE A 157 -19.98 4.88 15.81
N ASN A 158 -19.12 3.91 16.11
CA ASN A 158 -18.35 3.90 17.34
C ASN A 158 -16.88 4.25 16.99
N ALA A 159 -16.41 5.40 17.47
CA ALA A 159 -15.07 5.91 17.11
C ALA A 159 -13.93 4.91 17.42
N ARG A 160 -14.03 4.16 18.53
CA ARG A 160 -13.04 3.13 18.86
C ARG A 160 -13.02 1.99 17.84
N VAL A 161 -14.22 1.55 17.42
CA VAL A 161 -14.37 0.47 16.44
C VAL A 161 -13.85 0.91 15.08
N VAL A 162 -14.28 2.10 14.60
CA VAL A 162 -13.84 2.67 13.32
C VAL A 162 -12.31 2.78 13.27
N ARG A 163 -11.69 3.46 14.24
CA ARG A 163 -10.22 3.60 14.30
C ARG A 163 -9.51 2.25 14.31
N ARG A 164 -10.02 1.29 15.09
CA ARG A 164 -9.38 -0.02 15.21
C ARG A 164 -9.45 -0.82 13.92
N ARG A 165 -10.61 -0.83 13.24
CA ARG A 165 -10.79 -1.53 11.96
C ARG A 165 -9.93 -0.90 10.88
N VAL A 166 -9.96 0.43 10.73
CA VAL A 166 -9.12 1.17 9.78
C VAL A 166 -7.64 0.87 9.99
N SER A 167 -7.15 1.02 11.23
CA SER A 167 -5.75 0.76 11.57
C SER A 167 -5.33 -0.69 11.29
N ASN A 168 -6.15 -1.67 11.70
CA ASN A 168 -5.84 -3.08 11.48
C ASN A 168 -5.79 -3.42 9.99
N THR A 169 -6.76 -2.94 9.21
CA THR A 169 -6.84 -3.19 7.76
C THR A 169 -5.65 -2.56 7.03
N ILE A 170 -5.34 -1.30 7.30
CA ILE A 170 -4.17 -0.62 6.70
C ILE A 170 -2.87 -1.38 7.02
N ARG A 171 -2.67 -1.80 8.28
CA ARG A 171 -1.47 -2.54 8.69
C ARG A 171 -1.36 -3.90 8.00
N LEU A 172 -2.48 -4.62 7.86
CA LEU A 172 -2.52 -5.92 7.20
C LEU A 172 -2.10 -5.80 5.74
N TYR A 173 -2.71 -4.86 5.01
CA TYR A 173 -2.42 -4.64 3.59
C TYR A 173 -1.01 -4.06 3.35
N ALA A 174 -0.53 -3.18 4.22
CA ALA A 174 0.85 -2.70 4.17
C ALA A 174 1.86 -3.85 4.33
N LYS A 175 1.61 -4.77 5.28
CA LYS A 175 2.44 -5.96 5.47
C LYS A 175 2.39 -6.89 4.25
N GLN A 176 1.22 -7.12 3.68
CA GLN A 176 1.04 -7.94 2.48
C GLN A 176 1.79 -7.34 1.29
N ARG A 177 1.63 -6.04 1.02
CA ARG A 177 2.36 -5.33 -0.06
C ARG A 177 3.87 -5.46 0.12
N ARG A 178 4.37 -5.30 1.35
CA ARG A 178 5.81 -5.46 1.64
C ARG A 178 6.31 -6.86 1.33
N LEU A 179 5.56 -7.90 1.74
CA LEU A 179 5.93 -9.29 1.46
C LEU A 179 5.95 -9.59 -0.04
N THR A 180 4.94 -9.13 -0.78
CA THR A 180 4.87 -9.29 -2.24
C THR A 180 6.03 -8.61 -2.94
N SER A 181 6.39 -7.39 -2.52
CA SER A 181 7.54 -6.65 -3.04
C SER A 181 8.87 -7.39 -2.80
N LEU A 182 9.09 -7.92 -1.59
CA LEU A 182 10.28 -8.71 -1.26
C LEU A 182 10.38 -9.99 -2.10
N LEU A 183 9.27 -10.70 -2.27
CA LEU A 183 9.22 -11.90 -3.12
C LEU A 183 9.54 -11.57 -4.58
N SER A 184 8.99 -10.49 -5.10
CA SER A 184 9.27 -10.02 -6.47
C SER A 184 10.75 -9.65 -6.65
N GLN A 185 11.37 -8.99 -5.67
CA GLN A 185 12.79 -8.67 -5.69
C GLN A 185 13.64 -9.94 -5.71
N GLN A 186 13.37 -10.90 -4.81
CA GLN A 186 14.10 -12.17 -4.77
C GLN A 186 13.95 -12.97 -6.07
N TYR A 187 12.75 -12.99 -6.65
CA TYR A 187 12.51 -13.63 -7.93
C TYR A 187 13.36 -13.00 -9.05
N ASN A 188 13.34 -11.67 -9.15
CA ASN A 188 14.10 -10.94 -10.16
C ASN A 188 15.62 -11.14 -10.01
N GLU A 189 16.14 -11.19 -8.79
CA GLU A 189 17.55 -11.50 -8.52
C GLU A 189 17.92 -12.92 -8.98
N ARG A 190 17.06 -13.91 -8.68
CA ARG A 190 17.28 -15.30 -9.14
C ARG A 190 17.28 -15.39 -10.66
N VAL A 191 16.36 -14.71 -11.34
CA VAL A 191 16.29 -14.69 -12.81
C VAL A 191 17.56 -14.06 -13.39
N LYS A 192 18.02 -12.94 -12.83
CA LYS A 192 19.28 -12.28 -13.25
C LYS A 192 20.48 -13.20 -13.08
N ASN A 193 20.61 -13.85 -11.93
CA ASN A 193 21.71 -14.78 -11.64
C ASN A 193 21.68 -16.00 -12.57
N SER A 194 20.49 -16.56 -12.84
CA SER A 194 20.34 -17.68 -13.78
C SER A 194 20.73 -17.28 -15.21
N ARG A 195 20.33 -16.11 -15.69
CA ARG A 195 20.75 -15.58 -16.98
C ARG A 195 22.27 -15.42 -17.07
N MET A 196 22.88 -14.81 -16.07
CA MET A 196 24.33 -14.63 -16.02
C MET A 196 25.08 -15.98 -16.11
N LEU A 197 24.58 -17.02 -15.42
CA LEU A 197 25.18 -18.37 -15.49
C LEU A 197 25.04 -18.96 -16.91
N ILE A 198 23.91 -18.78 -17.55
CA ILE A 198 23.68 -19.26 -18.92
C ILE A 198 24.63 -18.55 -19.90
N ASP A 199 24.80 -17.24 -19.77
CA ASP A 199 25.70 -16.45 -20.62
C ASP A 199 27.17 -16.86 -20.43
N ILE A 200 27.58 -17.11 -19.19
CA ILE A 200 28.93 -17.63 -18.89
C ILE A 200 29.12 -19.01 -19.52
N MET A 201 28.16 -19.92 -19.37
CA MET A 201 28.25 -21.27 -19.97
C MET A 201 28.30 -21.22 -21.49
N ALA A 202 27.50 -20.36 -22.12
CA ALA A 202 27.54 -20.16 -23.58
C ALA A 202 28.90 -19.66 -24.04
N GLY A 203 29.46 -18.66 -23.38
CA GLY A 203 30.82 -18.14 -23.69
C GLY A 203 31.93 -19.18 -23.53
N VAL A 204 31.85 -20.03 -22.51
CA VAL A 204 32.82 -21.13 -22.32
C VAL A 204 32.68 -22.19 -23.42
N MET A 205 31.47 -22.49 -23.88
CA MET A 205 31.26 -23.43 -24.99
C MET A 205 31.78 -22.88 -26.33
N GLU A 206 31.59 -21.59 -26.58
CA GLU A 206 32.15 -20.93 -27.79
C GLU A 206 33.66 -20.96 -27.83
N LEU A 207 34.34 -20.69 -26.68
CA LEU A 207 35.80 -20.76 -26.58
C LEU A 207 36.31 -22.17 -26.83
N ARG A 208 35.64 -23.19 -26.35
CA ARG A 208 36.04 -24.61 -26.54
C ARG A 208 35.89 -25.07 -27.99
N ASN A 209 34.86 -24.56 -28.72
CA ASN A 209 34.66 -24.91 -30.10
C ASN A 209 35.59 -24.15 -31.07
N GLY A 210 36.13 -23.00 -30.65
CA GLY A 210 37.08 -22.23 -31.44
C GLY A 210 38.53 -22.77 -31.45
N GLU A 211 38.88 -23.68 -30.52
CA GLU A 211 40.21 -24.30 -30.47
C GLU A 211 40.32 -25.63 -31.21
N SER A 212 39.22 -26.09 -31.86
CA SER A 212 39.15 -27.41 -32.54
C SER A 212 39.11 -27.30 -34.05
N GLY A 213 39.58 -26.14 -34.63
CA GLY A 213 39.62 -25.92 -36.10
C GLY A 213 41.04 -25.79 -36.64
#